data_0467a01c780c4d6f3366ecb6010648e4
#
_entry.id   0467a01c780c4d6f3366ecb6010648e4
#
_cell.length_a   1.000
_cell.length_b   1.000
_cell.length_c   1.000
_cell.angle_alpha   90.00
_cell.angle_beta   90.00
_cell.angle_gamma   90.00
#
_symmetry.space_group_name_H-M   'P 1'
#
loop_
_entity.id
_entity.type
_entity.pdbx_description
1 polymer ?
#
loop_
_entity_poly.entity_id
_entity_poly.type
_entity_poly.pdbx_seq_one_letter_code
_entity_poly.pdbx_strand_id
1 'polypeptide(L)'
;MPVTGHLPLFYFERGRSFVLLFVLILSIFLVWPVKGLGISTEDTLLFFFPRPELYEFAIIYDHSVMKTEVKDVFTVEDGEILLLRTEYESFGAGLPTEAFKSFEQVDGRYINDGIDQRLAEIRLRTGKTANHRLVFNEAKTIYFNDFLETGSLLILEEKSMTTLKSLFY
;
A
#
# COMPACT_ATOMS: atom_id res chain seq x y z
N MET A 1 -8.82 -30.72 -65.97
CA MET A 1 -9.74 -29.75 -65.31
C MET A 1 -9.14 -29.36 -63.98
N PRO A 2 -8.68 -28.13 -63.75
CA PRO A 2 -8.16 -27.72 -62.43
C PRO A 2 -9.36 -27.33 -61.56
N VAL A 3 -9.49 -27.96 -60.39
CA VAL A 3 -10.45 -27.60 -59.35
C VAL A 3 -9.85 -26.43 -58.57
N THR A 4 -10.32 -25.22 -58.86
CA THR A 4 -10.00 -24.01 -58.09
C THR A 4 -10.79 -24.08 -56.80
N GLY A 5 -10.16 -24.52 -55.70
CA GLY A 5 -10.73 -24.45 -54.38
C GLY A 5 -10.80 -22.99 -53.89
N HIS A 6 -11.98 -22.39 -53.94
CA HIS A 6 -12.23 -21.14 -53.21
C HIS A 6 -12.28 -21.44 -51.73
N LEU A 7 -11.22 -21.06 -51.01
CA LEU A 7 -11.26 -20.96 -49.55
C LEU A 7 -12.33 -19.91 -49.16
N PRO A 8 -13.29 -20.24 -48.29
CA PRO A 8 -14.40 -19.32 -48.02
C PRO A 8 -13.87 -18.11 -47.23
N LEU A 9 -14.15 -16.92 -47.75
CA LEU A 9 -13.90 -15.61 -47.11
C LEU A 9 -14.42 -15.48 -45.70
N PHE A 10 -15.36 -16.34 -45.27
CA PHE A 10 -15.96 -16.38 -43.96
C PHE A 10 -14.97 -16.69 -42.79
N TYR A 11 -13.86 -17.35 -43.06
CA TYR A 11 -12.85 -17.64 -42.03
C TYR A 11 -12.04 -16.39 -41.65
N PHE A 12 -11.83 -15.49 -42.61
CA PHE A 12 -11.01 -14.29 -42.42
C PHE A 12 -11.75 -13.22 -41.60
N GLU A 13 -13.06 -13.11 -41.75
CA GLU A 13 -13.89 -12.15 -40.99
C GLU A 13 -14.06 -12.55 -39.52
N ARG A 14 -14.20 -13.84 -39.22
CA ARG A 14 -14.29 -14.34 -37.83
C ARG A 14 -13.02 -14.04 -37.04
N GLY A 15 -11.84 -14.25 -37.64
CA GLY A 15 -10.56 -13.95 -36.99
C GLY A 15 -10.41 -12.47 -36.62
N ARG A 16 -10.81 -11.55 -37.52
CA ARG A 16 -10.76 -10.10 -37.26
C ARG A 16 -11.68 -9.68 -36.13
N SER A 17 -12.88 -10.25 -36.03
CA SER A 17 -13.83 -9.97 -34.94
C SER A 17 -13.30 -10.45 -33.59
N PHE A 18 -12.65 -11.59 -33.53
CA PHE A 18 -12.01 -12.08 -32.28
C PHE A 18 -10.84 -11.19 -31.84
N VAL A 19 -10.00 -10.73 -32.78
CA VAL A 19 -8.90 -9.82 -32.50
C VAL A 19 -9.44 -8.48 -31.98
N LEU A 20 -10.45 -7.91 -32.60
CA LEU A 20 -11.07 -6.66 -32.15
C LEU A 20 -11.69 -6.79 -30.75
N LEU A 21 -12.38 -7.89 -30.49
CA LEU A 21 -12.97 -8.19 -29.18
C LEU A 21 -11.85 -8.33 -28.12
N PHE A 22 -10.78 -9.05 -28.43
CA PHE A 22 -9.65 -9.19 -27.53
C PHE A 22 -8.99 -7.85 -27.22
N VAL A 23 -8.74 -7.02 -28.24
CA VAL A 23 -8.17 -5.67 -28.06
C VAL A 23 -9.11 -4.80 -27.20
N LEU A 24 -10.42 -4.88 -27.40
CA LEU A 24 -11.39 -4.16 -26.62
C LEU A 24 -11.36 -4.59 -25.14
N ILE A 25 -11.38 -5.90 -24.87
CA ILE A 25 -11.32 -6.44 -23.50
C ILE A 25 -10.00 -6.03 -22.83
N LEU A 26 -8.88 -6.15 -23.54
CA LEU A 26 -7.58 -5.75 -23.03
C LEU A 26 -7.55 -4.24 -22.72
N SER A 27 -8.11 -3.40 -23.60
CA SER A 27 -8.19 -1.95 -23.36
C SER A 27 -9.00 -1.62 -22.13
N ILE A 28 -10.16 -2.27 -21.94
CA ILE A 28 -10.98 -2.11 -20.73
C ILE A 28 -10.20 -2.53 -19.49
N PHE A 29 -9.50 -3.66 -19.53
CA PHE A 29 -8.69 -4.14 -18.41
C PHE A 29 -7.57 -3.16 -18.06
N LEU A 30 -6.86 -2.62 -19.05
CA LEU A 30 -5.74 -1.69 -18.83
C LEU A 30 -6.19 -0.34 -18.23
N VAL A 31 -7.40 0.12 -18.51
CA VAL A 31 -7.94 1.36 -17.94
C VAL A 31 -8.77 1.11 -16.66
N TRP A 32 -8.94 -0.15 -16.26
CA TRP A 32 -9.71 -0.48 -15.05
C TRP A 32 -9.06 0.13 -13.81
N PRO A 33 -9.84 0.77 -12.92
CA PRO A 33 -9.29 1.39 -11.73
C PRO A 33 -8.84 0.34 -10.72
N VAL A 34 -7.61 0.48 -10.23
CA VAL A 34 -7.03 -0.29 -9.13
C VAL A 34 -6.84 0.66 -7.95
N LYS A 35 -7.36 0.25 -6.80
CA LYS A 35 -7.17 0.95 -5.53
C LYS A 35 -6.04 0.33 -4.73
N GLY A 36 -5.30 1.14 -3.99
CA GLY A 36 -4.20 0.66 -3.15
C GLY A 36 -3.59 1.76 -2.29
N LEU A 37 -2.60 1.41 -1.49
CA LEU A 37 -1.82 2.35 -0.71
C LEU A 37 -0.80 3.06 -1.62
N GLY A 38 -0.93 4.36 -1.74
CA GLY A 38 0.06 5.23 -2.37
C GLY A 38 1.00 5.81 -1.32
N ILE A 39 2.30 5.80 -1.60
CA ILE A 39 3.32 6.47 -0.81
C ILE A 39 3.92 7.55 -1.68
N SER A 40 3.77 8.80 -1.28
CA SER A 40 4.22 9.97 -2.05
C SER A 40 5.01 10.93 -1.17
N THR A 41 5.88 11.71 -1.81
CA THR A 41 6.33 13.00 -1.29
C THR A 41 5.33 14.08 -1.71
N GLU A 42 5.61 15.35 -1.40
CA GLU A 42 4.73 16.47 -1.80
C GLU A 42 4.45 16.47 -3.31
N ASP A 43 5.43 16.11 -4.14
CA ASP A 43 5.34 16.24 -5.60
C ASP A 43 5.32 14.93 -6.36
N THR A 44 5.68 13.80 -5.74
CA THR A 44 5.95 12.56 -6.48
C THR A 44 5.42 11.33 -5.77
N LEU A 45 4.68 10.49 -6.49
CA LEU A 45 4.34 9.15 -6.06
C LEU A 45 5.59 8.26 -6.16
N LEU A 46 5.99 7.67 -5.05
CA LEU A 46 7.18 6.82 -4.95
C LEU A 46 6.83 5.34 -5.12
N PHE A 47 5.78 4.90 -4.45
CA PHE A 47 5.31 3.51 -4.46
C PHE A 47 3.80 3.44 -4.51
N PHE A 48 3.31 2.35 -5.10
CA PHE A 48 1.90 2.00 -5.07
C PHE A 48 1.75 0.50 -4.79
N PHE A 49 0.96 0.16 -3.78
CA PHE A 49 0.67 -1.21 -3.38
C PHE A 49 -0.81 -1.48 -3.60
N PRO A 50 -1.18 -2.36 -4.56
CA PRO A 50 -2.57 -2.71 -4.82
C PRO A 50 -3.26 -3.29 -3.57
N ARG A 51 -4.51 -2.93 -3.35
CA ARG A 51 -5.31 -3.34 -2.18
C ARG A 51 -5.42 -4.84 -1.94
N PRO A 52 -5.53 -5.72 -2.96
CA PRO A 52 -5.59 -7.17 -2.74
C PRO A 52 -4.37 -7.76 -2.05
N GLU A 53 -3.23 -7.07 -2.08
CA GLU A 53 -1.98 -7.50 -1.45
C GLU A 53 -1.80 -6.91 -0.05
N LEU A 54 -2.68 -5.98 0.35
CA LEU A 54 -2.60 -5.22 1.59
C LEU A 54 -3.63 -5.71 2.60
N TYR A 55 -3.27 -6.70 3.40
CA TYR A 55 -4.06 -7.05 4.58
C TYR A 55 -3.72 -6.14 5.75
N GLU A 56 -2.43 -6.06 6.11
CA GLU A 56 -1.91 -5.17 7.12
C GLU A 56 -0.55 -4.60 6.68
N PHE A 57 -0.26 -3.38 7.08
CA PHE A 57 1.07 -2.80 7.00
C PHE A 57 1.42 -2.13 8.32
N ALA A 58 2.71 -2.05 8.63
CA ALA A 58 3.18 -1.40 9.84
C ALA A 58 4.17 -0.28 9.51
N ILE A 59 4.04 0.84 10.21
CA ILE A 59 5.08 1.85 10.31
C ILE A 59 5.83 1.59 11.60
N ILE A 60 7.14 1.36 11.48
CA ILE A 60 8.01 1.09 12.62
C ILE A 60 9.03 2.23 12.71
N TYR A 61 9.25 2.72 13.92
CA TYR A 61 10.22 3.80 14.16
C TYR A 61 10.79 3.72 15.57
N ASP A 62 11.97 4.32 15.74
CA ASP A 62 12.61 4.46 17.04
C ASP A 62 12.11 5.74 17.73
N HIS A 63 11.49 5.58 18.90
CA HIS A 63 10.97 6.71 19.68
C HIS A 63 12.09 7.70 20.03
N SER A 64 11.90 8.98 19.79
CA SER A 64 12.94 10.01 19.88
C SER A 64 13.58 10.14 21.25
N VAL A 65 12.83 9.93 22.33
CA VAL A 65 13.26 10.06 23.74
C VAL A 65 13.70 8.71 24.29
N MET A 66 12.84 7.70 24.22
CA MET A 66 13.07 6.40 24.85
C MET A 66 14.07 5.53 24.08
N LYS A 67 14.28 5.81 22.78
CA LYS A 67 15.15 5.03 21.88
C LYS A 67 14.71 3.56 21.75
N THR A 68 13.48 3.29 22.02
CA THR A 68 12.82 1.98 21.86
C THR A 68 11.95 1.98 20.62
N GLU A 69 11.75 0.81 20.06
CA GLU A 69 10.92 0.62 18.86
C GLU A 69 9.44 0.82 19.17
N VAL A 70 8.76 1.53 18.29
CA VAL A 70 7.31 1.65 18.21
C VAL A 70 6.86 1.10 16.87
N LYS A 71 5.78 0.30 16.88
CA LYS A 71 5.17 -0.29 15.69
C LYS A 71 3.69 0.05 15.67
N ASP A 72 3.30 0.88 14.73
CA ASP A 72 1.90 1.21 14.44
C ASP A 72 1.41 0.33 13.29
N VAL A 73 0.35 -0.43 13.50
CA VAL A 73 -0.21 -1.38 12.53
C VAL A 73 -1.50 -0.85 11.96
N PHE A 74 -1.58 -0.84 10.65
CA PHE A 74 -2.66 -0.27 9.87
C PHE A 74 -3.24 -1.25 8.87
N THR A 75 -4.45 -0.97 8.41
CA THR A 75 -5.06 -1.54 7.19
C THR A 75 -5.64 -0.42 6.34
N VAL A 76 -6.01 -0.74 5.10
CA VAL A 76 -6.75 0.19 4.22
C VAL A 76 -8.16 -0.34 4.01
N GLU A 77 -9.15 0.42 4.43
CA GLU A 77 -10.56 0.06 4.36
C GLU A 77 -11.41 1.27 3.95
N ASP A 78 -12.31 1.07 3.00
CA ASP A 78 -13.31 2.05 2.53
C ASP A 78 -12.74 3.43 2.12
N GLY A 79 -11.50 3.48 1.63
CA GLY A 79 -10.87 4.73 1.18
C GLY A 79 -10.06 5.43 2.26
N GLU A 80 -9.96 4.85 3.44
CA GLU A 80 -9.26 5.38 4.59
C GLU A 80 -8.21 4.40 5.11
N ILE A 81 -7.24 4.92 5.84
CA ILE A 81 -6.27 4.14 6.58
C ILE A 81 -6.81 3.98 8.00
N LEU A 82 -6.88 2.76 8.47
CA LEU A 82 -7.35 2.43 9.81
C LEU A 82 -6.17 1.99 10.67
N LEU A 83 -5.89 2.71 11.76
CA LEU A 83 -4.94 2.29 12.79
C LEU A 83 -5.61 1.22 13.66
N LEU A 84 -5.07 0.01 13.61
CA LEU A 84 -5.59 -1.15 14.34
C LEU A 84 -5.01 -1.24 15.73
N ARG A 85 -3.67 -1.20 15.84
CA ARG A 85 -2.94 -1.34 17.10
C ARG A 85 -1.60 -0.62 17.09
N THR A 86 -1.10 -0.32 18.28
CA THR A 86 0.25 0.19 18.51
C THR A 86 0.99 -0.74 19.48
N GLU A 87 2.20 -1.13 19.13
CA GLU A 87 3.08 -1.96 19.92
C GLU A 87 4.35 -1.16 20.30
N TYR A 88 4.77 -1.19 21.58
CA TYR A 88 5.93 -0.45 22.06
C TYR A 88 6.57 -1.14 23.27
N GLU A 89 7.88 -0.91 23.50
CA GLU A 89 8.63 -1.56 24.59
C GLU A 89 8.61 -0.76 25.89
N SER A 90 8.41 0.54 25.83
CA SER A 90 8.41 1.40 27.01
C SER A 90 7.44 2.56 26.86
N PHE A 91 6.85 2.99 27.97
CA PHE A 91 6.03 4.18 27.99
C PHE A 91 6.88 5.43 27.77
N GLY A 92 6.43 6.33 26.91
CA GLY A 92 7.08 7.58 26.59
C GLY A 92 6.10 8.69 26.26
N ALA A 93 6.57 9.91 26.22
CA ALA A 93 5.74 11.05 25.84
C ALA A 93 5.17 10.88 24.41
N GLY A 94 3.87 11.01 24.29
CA GLY A 94 3.16 10.87 23.02
C GLY A 94 2.68 9.46 22.68
N LEU A 95 3.02 8.46 23.51
CA LEU A 95 2.44 7.11 23.37
C LEU A 95 1.12 7.03 24.14
N PRO A 96 0.15 6.24 23.64
CA PRO A 96 -1.12 6.09 24.31
C PRO A 96 -0.92 5.42 25.65
N THR A 97 -1.47 6.04 26.71
CA THR A 97 -1.44 5.53 28.08
C THR A 97 -2.78 4.92 28.52
N GLU A 98 -3.80 5.11 27.71
CA GLU A 98 -5.14 4.58 27.94
C GLU A 98 -5.41 3.40 27.03
N ALA A 99 -5.98 2.33 27.57
CA ALA A 99 -6.40 1.19 26.79
C ALA A 99 -7.67 1.55 26.01
N PHE A 100 -7.67 1.28 24.71
CA PHE A 100 -8.86 1.48 23.87
C PHE A 100 -9.82 0.28 24.01
N LYS A 101 -9.56 -0.85 23.38
CA LYS A 101 -10.35 -2.08 23.58
C LYS A 101 -9.63 -3.12 24.41
N SER A 102 -8.33 -3.29 24.15
CA SER A 102 -7.49 -4.16 24.97
C SER A 102 -6.10 -3.54 25.15
N PHE A 103 -5.50 -3.86 26.29
CA PHE A 103 -4.13 -3.50 26.61
C PHE A 103 -3.47 -4.73 27.22
N GLU A 104 -2.43 -5.20 26.57
CA GLU A 104 -1.73 -6.41 26.96
C GLU A 104 -0.22 -6.16 27.04
N GLN A 105 0.45 -6.93 27.89
CA GLN A 105 1.91 -7.01 27.90
C GLN A 105 2.34 -8.41 27.52
N VAL A 106 3.00 -8.54 26.38
CA VAL A 106 3.48 -9.82 25.84
C VAL A 106 4.95 -9.68 25.55
N ASP A 107 5.75 -10.59 26.06
CA ASP A 107 7.22 -10.66 25.85
C ASP A 107 7.97 -9.32 26.04
N GLY A 108 7.52 -8.53 27.04
CA GLY A 108 8.14 -7.25 27.35
C GLY A 108 7.65 -6.07 26.49
N ARG A 109 6.75 -6.31 25.54
CA ARG A 109 6.10 -5.28 24.74
C ARG A 109 4.71 -5.00 25.25
N TYR A 110 4.30 -3.76 25.16
CA TYR A 110 2.96 -3.31 25.41
C TYR A 110 2.21 -3.25 24.07
N ILE A 111 1.04 -3.87 24.03
CA ILE A 111 0.18 -3.91 22.84
C ILE A 111 -1.12 -3.21 23.21
N ASN A 112 -1.40 -2.12 22.51
CA ASN A 112 -2.65 -1.40 22.58
C ASN A 112 -3.48 -1.70 21.33
N ASP A 113 -4.47 -2.58 21.44
CA ASP A 113 -5.22 -3.12 20.31
C ASP A 113 -6.66 -2.59 20.26
N GLY A 114 -7.25 -2.66 19.05
CA GLY A 114 -8.62 -2.20 18.81
C GLY A 114 -8.75 -0.68 18.88
N ILE A 115 -7.75 0.05 18.42
CA ILE A 115 -7.76 1.52 18.36
C ILE A 115 -8.84 2.01 17.40
N ASP A 116 -8.95 1.37 16.21
CA ASP A 116 -9.96 1.64 15.19
C ASP A 116 -10.03 3.12 14.74
N GLN A 117 -8.88 3.81 14.78
CA GLN A 117 -8.79 5.20 14.37
C GLN A 117 -8.71 5.32 12.85
N ARG A 118 -9.67 6.01 12.23
CA ARG A 118 -9.71 6.27 10.79
C ARG A 118 -8.93 7.53 10.44
N LEU A 119 -8.10 7.43 9.41
CA LEU A 119 -7.23 8.49 8.93
C LEU A 119 -7.41 8.61 7.41
N ALA A 120 -7.65 9.82 6.91
CA ALA A 120 -7.67 10.07 5.47
C ALA A 120 -6.27 9.88 4.86
N GLU A 121 -5.24 10.25 5.59
CA GLU A 121 -3.83 10.10 5.21
C GLU A 121 -2.94 10.03 6.45
N ILE A 122 -1.75 9.45 6.31
CA ILE A 122 -0.67 9.54 7.30
C ILE A 122 0.40 10.46 6.75
N ARG A 123 0.74 11.50 7.51
CA ARG A 123 1.85 12.40 7.21
C ARG A 123 3.02 12.12 8.14
N LEU A 124 4.14 11.71 7.57
CA LEU A 124 5.33 11.33 8.29
C LEU A 124 6.53 12.15 7.81
N ARG A 125 7.30 12.75 8.73
CA ARG A 125 8.59 13.34 8.41
C ARG A 125 9.71 12.37 8.73
N THR A 126 10.58 12.11 7.76
CA THR A 126 11.76 11.26 7.98
C THR A 126 12.69 11.90 8.99
N GLY A 127 13.10 11.14 10.00
CA GLY A 127 14.02 11.58 11.04
C GLY A 127 15.39 10.89 10.90
N LYS A 128 16.46 11.62 11.21
CA LYS A 128 17.82 11.05 11.15
C LYS A 128 18.01 9.85 12.10
N THR A 129 17.35 9.87 13.25
CA THR A 129 17.49 8.86 14.31
C THR A 129 16.24 8.02 14.51
N ALA A 130 15.16 8.33 13.83
CA ALA A 130 13.89 7.63 14.01
C ALA A 130 13.82 6.32 13.21
N ASN A 131 14.74 6.10 12.26
CA ASN A 131 14.88 4.86 11.50
C ASN A 131 13.53 4.34 10.96
N HIS A 132 12.73 5.25 10.40
CA HIS A 132 11.39 4.94 9.92
C HIS A 132 11.43 3.88 8.82
N ARG A 133 10.62 2.84 8.98
CA ARG A 133 10.45 1.79 7.98
C ARG A 133 9.00 1.35 7.86
N LEU A 134 8.65 0.92 6.68
CA LEU A 134 7.35 0.37 6.36
C LEU A 134 7.50 -1.15 6.17
N VAL A 135 6.63 -1.91 6.80
CA VAL A 135 6.63 -3.38 6.73
C VAL A 135 5.27 -3.85 6.24
N PHE A 136 5.28 -4.68 5.20
CA PHE A 136 4.08 -5.29 4.63
C PHE A 136 4.04 -6.78 4.96
N ASN A 137 2.93 -7.26 5.52
CA ASN A 137 2.67 -8.68 5.78
C ASN A 137 3.89 -9.41 6.39
N GLU A 138 4.69 -8.71 7.22
CA GLU A 138 5.92 -9.21 7.85
C GLU A 138 7.02 -9.68 6.88
N ALA A 139 6.82 -9.55 5.57
CA ALA A 139 7.72 -10.10 4.55
C ALA A 139 8.57 -9.05 3.83
N LYS A 140 8.02 -7.87 3.56
CA LYS A 140 8.70 -6.81 2.80
C LYS A 140 8.91 -5.59 3.67
N THR A 141 10.16 -5.17 3.83
CA THR A 141 10.53 -3.96 4.58
C THR A 141 11.11 -2.91 3.62
N ILE A 142 10.66 -1.67 3.79
CA ILE A 142 11.16 -0.50 3.06
C ILE A 142 11.67 0.50 4.09
N TYR A 143 12.97 0.78 4.07
CA TYR A 143 13.59 1.81 4.91
C TYR A 143 13.53 3.16 4.18
N PHE A 144 12.89 4.16 4.78
CA PHE A 144 12.72 5.45 4.12
C PHE A 144 14.04 6.22 3.95
N ASN A 145 14.99 6.01 4.85
CA ASN A 145 16.30 6.65 4.76
C ASN A 145 17.18 6.14 3.61
N ASP A 146 16.82 5.02 2.95
CA ASP A 146 17.58 4.47 1.83
C ASP A 146 17.39 5.31 0.55
N PHE A 147 16.31 6.10 0.45
CA PHE A 147 15.98 6.84 -0.76
C PHE A 147 15.46 8.27 -0.49
N LEU A 148 15.32 8.68 0.78
CA LEU A 148 14.85 10.00 1.16
C LEU A 148 15.85 10.70 2.08
N GLU A 149 15.95 12.01 1.90
CA GLU A 149 16.71 12.85 2.81
C GLU A 149 15.98 13.03 4.14
N THR A 150 16.76 13.28 5.20
CA THR A 150 16.20 13.60 6.51
C THR A 150 15.33 14.87 6.44
N GLY A 151 14.13 14.81 7.00
CA GLY A 151 13.18 15.91 7.00
C GLY A 151 12.18 15.87 5.83
N SER A 152 12.34 14.94 4.88
CA SER A 152 11.38 14.75 3.80
C SER A 152 9.99 14.41 4.35
N LEU A 153 8.95 15.01 3.79
CA LEU A 153 7.57 14.68 4.10
C LEU A 153 7.12 13.51 3.24
N LEU A 154 6.65 12.46 3.90
CA LEU A 154 5.95 11.34 3.27
C LEU A 154 4.46 11.44 3.56
N ILE A 155 3.66 11.10 2.56
CA ILE A 155 2.21 11.01 2.64
C ILE A 155 1.82 9.61 2.20
N LEU A 156 1.13 8.90 3.09
CA LEU A 156 0.54 7.60 2.83
C LEU A 156 -0.98 7.79 2.79
N GLU A 157 -1.61 7.38 1.70
CA GLU A 157 -3.06 7.52 1.49
C GLU A 157 -3.59 6.45 0.55
N GLU A 158 -4.89 6.14 0.59
CA GLU A 158 -5.49 5.33 -0.46
C GLU A 158 -5.50 6.13 -1.76
N LYS A 159 -4.96 5.53 -2.81
CA LYS A 159 -5.00 6.08 -4.18
C LYS A 159 -5.72 5.13 -5.12
N SER A 160 -6.29 5.71 -6.18
CA SER A 160 -6.82 4.96 -7.32
C SER A 160 -6.06 5.36 -8.58
N MET A 161 -5.65 4.37 -9.35
CA MET A 161 -5.03 4.59 -10.65
C MET A 161 -5.44 3.49 -11.63
N THR A 162 -5.17 3.67 -12.92
CA THR A 162 -5.46 2.63 -13.91
C THR A 162 -4.51 1.44 -13.74
N THR A 163 -4.98 0.23 -14.11
CA THR A 163 -4.14 -0.98 -14.09
C THR A 163 -2.84 -0.75 -14.86
N LEU A 164 -2.90 -0.14 -16.04
CA LEU A 164 -1.71 0.16 -16.83
C LEU A 164 -0.70 1.01 -16.04
N LYS A 165 -1.17 2.06 -15.35
CA LYS A 165 -0.30 2.94 -14.56
C LYS A 165 0.29 2.21 -13.34
N SER A 166 -0.49 1.34 -12.69
CA SER A 166 -0.04 0.60 -11.50
C SER A 166 1.11 -0.39 -11.76
N LEU A 167 1.35 -0.78 -13.02
CA LEU A 167 2.46 -1.65 -13.39
C LEU A 167 3.84 -0.96 -13.37
N PHE A 168 3.88 0.36 -13.21
CA PHE A 168 5.12 1.16 -13.23
C PHE A 168 5.55 1.63 -11.83
N TYR A 169 4.84 1.23 -10.78
CA TYR A 169 5.11 1.53 -9.37
C TYR A 169 5.19 0.26 -8.51
#